data_4ea6a3921489d08dd60ac21462a57d4d
#
_entry.id   4ea6a3921489d08dd60ac21462a57d4d
#
_cell.length_a   1.000
_cell.length_b   1.000
_cell.length_c   1.000
_cell.angle_alpha   90.00
_cell.angle_beta   90.00
_cell.angle_gamma   90.00
#
_symmetry.space_group_name_H-M   'P 1'
#
loop_
_entity.id
_entity.type
_entity.pdbx_description
1 polymer ?
#
loop_
_entity_poly.entity_id
_entity_poly.type
_entity_poly.pdbx_seq_one_letter_code
_entity_poly.pdbx_strand_id
1 'polypeptide(L)'
;MKNRNLFQRLQKKASSPFGRITVLTGARQTGKTTLIRKAFPDHSYITLDDPITRPDYARLSATQWHERYPVVILDEVQKLPALVDSVKAVYDLYPESRFILSGSSQIFLLSKISESLAGRAALLELYPLTLPERLTESWEDPVRPSRLIKLLSGKNREILKGIPQTEPDHAKAERTFSDYLAFGSMPAIIDENIEAHEKREWLRDYIRTYLQRDVRDLVNLRELEPFVRAQKTLANLSGELLNTSQLAKQSGISMQTA
;
A
#
# COMPACT_ATOMS: atom_id res chain seq x y z
N MET A 1 -10.65 -11.26 -9.09
CA MET A 1 -9.69 -10.50 -8.26
C MET A 1 -8.28 -10.80 -8.78
N LYS A 2 -7.45 -9.79 -8.99
CA LYS A 2 -6.07 -9.95 -9.50
C LYS A 2 -5.13 -10.47 -8.41
N ASN A 3 -4.20 -11.37 -8.76
CA ASN A 3 -3.16 -11.82 -7.84
C ASN A 3 -2.14 -10.72 -7.55
N ARG A 4 -1.44 -10.82 -6.41
CA ARG A 4 -0.49 -9.81 -5.94
C ARG A 4 0.89 -10.41 -5.68
N ASN A 5 1.93 -9.79 -6.22
CA ASN A 5 3.32 -10.16 -5.96
C ASN A 5 3.66 -10.23 -4.46
N LEU A 6 3.03 -9.35 -3.69
CA LEU A 6 3.30 -9.25 -2.26
C LEU A 6 2.72 -10.43 -1.46
N PHE A 7 1.76 -11.20 -2.00
CA PHE A 7 1.02 -12.23 -1.26
C PHE A 7 1.94 -13.28 -0.59
N GLN A 8 2.76 -13.95 -1.39
CA GLN A 8 3.66 -14.98 -0.85
C GLN A 8 4.71 -14.40 0.09
N ARG A 9 5.21 -13.20 -0.23
CA ARG A 9 6.18 -12.50 0.63
C ARG A 9 5.57 -12.11 1.97
N LEU A 10 4.31 -11.67 1.99
CA LEU A 10 3.56 -11.35 3.20
C LEU A 10 3.42 -12.59 4.10
N GLN A 11 2.95 -13.71 3.54
CA GLN A 11 2.81 -14.97 4.28
C GLN A 11 4.15 -15.46 4.83
N LYS A 12 5.18 -15.53 3.99
CA LYS A 12 6.52 -15.95 4.41
C LYS A 12 7.10 -15.05 5.50
N LYS A 13 6.88 -13.73 5.40
CA LYS A 13 7.39 -12.78 6.39
C LYS A 13 6.66 -12.93 7.72
N ALA A 14 5.34 -12.99 7.71
CA ALA A 14 4.52 -13.15 8.92
C ALA A 14 4.78 -14.47 9.66
N SER A 15 5.14 -15.54 8.92
CA SER A 15 5.50 -16.84 9.53
C SER A 15 6.91 -16.89 10.08
N SER A 16 7.78 -15.91 9.78
CA SER A 16 9.17 -15.90 10.23
C SER A 16 9.28 -15.49 11.71
N PRO A 17 10.38 -15.86 12.42
CA PRO A 17 10.63 -15.38 13.77
C PRO A 17 10.67 -13.85 13.90
N PHE A 18 11.12 -13.15 12.87
CA PHE A 18 11.20 -11.68 12.81
C PHE A 18 9.90 -11.02 12.30
N GLY A 19 8.87 -11.81 12.03
CA GLY A 19 7.58 -11.35 11.51
C GLY A 19 6.42 -11.47 12.49
N ARG A 20 6.71 -11.64 13.78
CA ARG A 20 5.67 -11.70 14.83
C ARG A 20 4.77 -10.46 14.83
N ILE A 21 5.32 -9.32 14.53
CA ILE A 21 4.57 -8.12 14.15
C ILE A 21 4.86 -7.84 12.69
N THR A 22 3.85 -7.98 11.84
CA THR A 22 3.96 -7.65 10.42
C THR A 22 3.03 -6.49 10.13
N VAL A 23 3.57 -5.42 9.58
CA VAL A 23 2.83 -4.20 9.24
C VAL A 23 2.69 -4.09 7.73
N LEU A 24 1.45 -4.03 7.26
CA LEU A 24 1.12 -3.77 5.86
C LEU A 24 0.57 -2.34 5.71
N THR A 25 1.37 -1.49 5.10
CA THR A 25 0.98 -0.13 4.75
C THR A 25 0.66 -0.01 3.25
N GLY A 26 0.22 1.14 2.83
CA GLY A 26 -0.05 1.46 1.43
C GLY A 26 -1.20 2.44 1.30
N ALA A 27 -1.32 3.10 0.15
CA ALA A 27 -2.37 4.07 -0.10
C ALA A 27 -3.78 3.47 0.13
N ARG A 28 -4.77 4.32 0.37
CA ARG A 28 -6.17 3.88 0.47
C ARG A 28 -6.59 3.18 -0.83
N GLN A 29 -7.48 2.20 -0.71
CA GLN A 29 -8.06 1.45 -1.85
C GLN A 29 -7.04 0.64 -2.71
N THR A 30 -5.82 0.41 -2.23
CA THR A 30 -4.86 -0.50 -2.90
C THR A 30 -5.18 -1.98 -2.69
N GLY A 31 -6.16 -2.31 -1.83
CA GLY A 31 -6.58 -3.69 -1.57
C GLY A 31 -5.88 -4.35 -0.38
N LYS A 32 -5.39 -3.58 0.61
CA LYS A 32 -4.72 -4.11 1.82
C LYS A 32 -5.58 -5.11 2.57
N THR A 33 -6.77 -4.72 2.99
CA THR A 33 -7.73 -5.58 3.72
C THR A 33 -8.01 -6.87 2.97
N THR A 34 -8.24 -6.77 1.67
CA THR A 34 -8.51 -7.93 0.81
C THR A 34 -7.31 -8.88 0.75
N LEU A 35 -6.10 -8.33 0.59
CA LEU A 35 -4.87 -9.10 0.55
C LEU A 35 -4.62 -9.85 1.87
N ILE A 36 -4.76 -9.15 3.00
CA ILE A 36 -4.51 -9.73 4.33
C ILE A 36 -5.53 -10.84 4.64
N ARG A 37 -6.81 -10.59 4.43
CA ARG A 37 -7.86 -11.59 4.68
C ARG A 37 -7.69 -12.84 3.80
N LYS A 38 -7.22 -12.66 2.57
CA LYS A 38 -6.90 -13.78 1.68
C LYS A 38 -5.63 -14.52 2.11
N ALA A 39 -4.63 -13.80 2.62
CA ALA A 39 -3.37 -14.40 3.07
C ALA A 39 -3.51 -15.18 4.39
N PHE A 40 -4.44 -14.79 5.24
CA PHE A 40 -4.62 -15.30 6.59
C PHE A 40 -6.10 -15.54 6.93
N PRO A 41 -6.75 -16.48 6.24
CA PRO A 41 -8.20 -16.70 6.40
C PRO A 41 -8.60 -17.18 7.80
N ASP A 42 -7.68 -17.87 8.50
CA ASP A 42 -7.95 -18.47 9.82
C ASP A 42 -7.59 -17.54 11.00
N HIS A 43 -7.06 -16.34 10.72
CA HIS A 43 -6.71 -15.40 11.78
C HIS A 43 -7.93 -14.60 12.24
N SER A 44 -8.02 -14.33 13.54
CA SER A 44 -8.99 -13.37 14.06
C SER A 44 -8.82 -12.02 13.36
N TYR A 45 -9.93 -11.41 12.95
CA TYR A 45 -9.92 -10.13 12.24
C TYR A 45 -10.68 -9.06 13.02
N ILE A 46 -10.00 -7.98 13.34
CA ILE A 46 -10.55 -6.83 14.05
C ILE A 46 -10.31 -5.59 13.18
N THR A 47 -11.39 -4.87 12.87
CA THR A 47 -11.30 -3.55 12.26
C THR A 47 -11.44 -2.46 13.32
N LEU A 48 -10.58 -1.47 13.26
CA LEU A 48 -10.63 -0.30 14.14
C LEU A 48 -11.43 0.86 13.52
N ASP A 49 -12.12 0.58 12.42
CA ASP A 49 -12.95 1.60 11.75
C ASP A 49 -14.22 1.92 12.54
N ASP A 50 -14.76 0.94 13.26
CA ASP A 50 -15.95 1.11 14.07
C ASP A 50 -15.65 1.97 15.33
N PRO A 51 -16.22 3.18 15.43
CA PRO A 51 -16.01 4.06 16.57
C PRO A 51 -16.63 3.55 17.88
N ILE A 52 -17.61 2.63 17.80
CA ILE A 52 -18.31 2.10 18.98
C ILE A 52 -17.45 1.05 19.68
N THR A 53 -16.90 0.10 18.94
CA THR A 53 -16.12 -1.01 19.51
C THR A 53 -14.64 -0.66 19.72
N ARG A 54 -14.12 0.35 19.02
CA ARG A 54 -12.71 0.77 19.10
C ARG A 54 -12.21 1.07 20.52
N PRO A 55 -12.95 1.76 21.42
CA PRO A 55 -12.51 2.03 22.78
C PRO A 55 -12.30 0.77 23.63
N ASP A 56 -13.00 -0.32 23.33
CA ASP A 56 -12.87 -1.57 24.08
C ASP A 56 -11.51 -2.20 23.85
N TYR A 57 -11.01 -2.15 22.61
CA TYR A 57 -9.66 -2.64 22.28
C TYR A 57 -8.55 -1.81 22.93
N ALA A 58 -8.77 -0.51 23.13
CA ALA A 58 -7.81 0.35 23.84
C ALA A 58 -7.62 0.01 25.31
N ARG A 59 -8.63 -0.64 25.92
CA ARG A 59 -8.65 -0.98 27.35
C ARG A 59 -8.12 -2.36 27.68
N LEU A 60 -7.89 -3.22 26.66
CA LEU A 60 -7.38 -4.56 26.88
C LEU A 60 -5.94 -4.52 27.40
N SER A 61 -5.69 -5.23 28.50
CA SER A 61 -4.34 -5.48 28.98
C SER A 61 -3.56 -6.42 28.05
N ALA A 62 -2.25 -6.48 28.19
CA ALA A 62 -1.41 -7.41 27.41
C ALA A 62 -1.83 -8.87 27.60
N THR A 63 -2.21 -9.27 28.82
CA THR A 63 -2.71 -10.61 29.13
C THR A 63 -4.02 -10.88 28.39
N GLN A 64 -4.97 -9.94 28.44
CA GLN A 64 -6.25 -10.08 27.77
C GLN A 64 -6.11 -10.14 26.24
N TRP A 65 -5.16 -9.39 25.68
CA TRP A 65 -4.83 -9.49 24.25
C TRP A 65 -4.31 -10.89 23.91
N HIS A 66 -3.35 -11.39 24.67
CA HIS A 66 -2.79 -12.72 24.46
C HIS A 66 -3.83 -13.83 24.59
N GLU A 67 -4.67 -13.81 25.62
CA GLU A 67 -5.69 -14.85 25.87
C GLU A 67 -6.79 -14.87 24.81
N ARG A 68 -7.25 -13.69 24.37
CA ARG A 68 -8.38 -13.59 23.44
C ARG A 68 -7.95 -13.60 21.98
N TYR A 69 -6.80 -13.03 21.67
CA TYR A 69 -6.34 -12.76 20.31
C TYR A 69 -4.85 -13.06 20.14
N PRO A 70 -4.38 -14.30 20.39
CA PRO A 70 -2.96 -14.64 20.29
C PRO A 70 -2.42 -14.46 18.87
N VAL A 71 -3.28 -14.63 17.87
CA VAL A 71 -2.95 -14.40 16.45
C VAL A 71 -4.08 -13.59 15.83
N VAL A 72 -3.78 -12.34 15.46
CA VAL A 72 -4.83 -11.40 15.05
C VAL A 72 -4.37 -10.44 13.96
N ILE A 73 -5.32 -10.10 13.11
CA ILE A 73 -5.25 -8.99 12.14
C ILE A 73 -5.93 -7.79 12.77
N LEU A 74 -5.20 -6.67 12.85
CA LEU A 74 -5.71 -5.38 13.28
C LEU A 74 -5.71 -4.44 12.07
N ASP A 75 -6.88 -4.15 11.55
CA ASP A 75 -7.04 -3.31 10.37
C ASP A 75 -7.39 -1.86 10.73
N GLU A 76 -6.93 -0.91 9.91
CA GLU A 76 -7.11 0.53 10.11
C GLU A 76 -6.46 1.05 11.42
N VAL A 77 -5.26 0.53 11.77
CA VAL A 77 -4.55 0.82 13.05
C VAL A 77 -4.35 2.32 13.29
N GLN A 78 -4.28 3.15 12.24
CA GLN A 78 -4.17 4.60 12.39
C GLN A 78 -5.37 5.24 13.10
N LYS A 79 -6.50 4.54 13.20
CA LYS A 79 -7.69 5.00 13.96
C LYS A 79 -7.51 4.90 15.47
N LEU A 80 -6.56 4.06 15.93
CA LEU A 80 -6.23 3.86 17.34
C LEU A 80 -4.70 3.73 17.52
N PRO A 81 -3.92 4.82 17.37
CA PRO A 81 -2.46 4.77 17.43
C PRO A 81 -1.90 4.24 18.76
N ALA A 82 -2.63 4.43 19.88
CA ALA A 82 -2.25 3.91 21.19
C ALA A 82 -2.13 2.37 21.22
N LEU A 83 -2.81 1.67 20.30
CA LEU A 83 -2.78 0.21 20.23
C LEU A 83 -1.37 -0.33 19.90
N VAL A 84 -0.53 0.45 19.23
CA VAL A 84 0.86 0.08 18.93
C VAL A 84 1.65 -0.22 20.21
N ASP A 85 1.40 0.52 21.29
CA ASP A 85 2.05 0.31 22.58
C ASP A 85 1.53 -0.97 23.27
N SER A 86 0.23 -1.27 23.14
CA SER A 86 -0.35 -2.53 23.61
C SER A 86 0.23 -3.75 22.87
N VAL A 87 0.33 -3.66 21.55
CA VAL A 87 0.95 -4.71 20.71
C VAL A 87 2.41 -4.94 21.10
N LYS A 88 3.17 -3.86 21.38
CA LYS A 88 4.55 -3.95 21.90
C LYS A 88 4.60 -4.69 23.22
N ALA A 89 3.73 -4.35 24.19
CA ALA A 89 3.69 -5.00 25.48
C ALA A 89 3.40 -6.51 25.36
N VAL A 90 2.46 -6.89 24.49
CA VAL A 90 2.17 -8.31 24.21
C VAL A 90 3.39 -8.99 23.57
N TYR A 91 4.04 -8.35 22.61
CA TYR A 91 5.23 -8.90 21.94
C TYR A 91 6.34 -9.20 22.94
N ASP A 92 6.56 -8.31 23.89
CA ASP A 92 7.65 -8.45 24.88
C ASP A 92 7.33 -9.53 25.93
N LEU A 93 6.06 -9.75 26.28
CA LEU A 93 5.61 -10.69 27.31
C LEU A 93 5.27 -12.09 26.79
N TYR A 94 4.74 -12.20 25.56
CA TYR A 94 4.17 -13.44 25.02
C TYR A 94 4.81 -13.79 23.67
N PRO A 95 5.85 -14.65 23.64
CA PRO A 95 6.61 -14.98 22.43
C PRO A 95 5.80 -15.62 21.30
N GLU A 96 4.70 -16.29 21.62
CA GLU A 96 3.82 -16.98 20.67
C GLU A 96 2.83 -16.03 19.97
N SER A 97 2.55 -14.86 20.54
CA SER A 97 1.59 -13.91 19.96
C SER A 97 2.08 -13.30 18.66
N ARG A 98 1.16 -13.18 17.70
CA ARG A 98 1.45 -12.65 16.38
C ARG A 98 0.41 -11.63 15.94
N PHE A 99 0.87 -10.52 15.39
CA PHE A 99 0.03 -9.42 14.96
C PHE A 99 0.29 -9.06 13.50
N ILE A 100 -0.80 -8.93 12.75
CA ILE A 100 -0.75 -8.34 11.40
C ILE A 100 -1.46 -7.00 11.49
N LEU A 101 -0.70 -5.93 11.38
CA LEU A 101 -1.23 -4.57 11.43
C LEU A 101 -1.43 -4.06 10.01
N SER A 102 -2.59 -3.47 9.73
CA SER A 102 -2.87 -2.83 8.45
C SER A 102 -3.32 -1.40 8.66
N GLY A 103 -2.88 -0.52 7.78
CA GLY A 103 -3.28 0.88 7.81
C GLY A 103 -2.87 1.65 6.56
N SER A 104 -3.46 2.83 6.40
CA SER A 104 -3.01 3.76 5.36
C SER A 104 -1.57 4.20 5.66
N SER A 105 -0.79 4.52 4.62
CA SER A 105 0.59 5.01 4.71
C SER A 105 0.66 6.45 5.24
N GLN A 106 -0.06 6.73 6.34
CA GLN A 106 0.04 8.02 7.01
C GLN A 106 1.39 8.11 7.72
N ILE A 107 2.13 9.18 7.47
CA ILE A 107 3.47 9.43 8.03
C ILE A 107 3.44 9.31 9.56
N PHE A 108 2.37 9.78 10.21
CA PHE A 108 2.18 9.68 11.65
C PHE A 108 2.13 8.24 12.18
N LEU A 109 1.45 7.33 11.47
CA LEU A 109 1.44 5.90 11.84
C LEU A 109 2.82 5.29 11.67
N LEU A 110 3.49 5.60 10.58
CA LEU A 110 4.85 5.10 10.30
C LEU A 110 5.87 5.60 11.34
N SER A 111 5.80 6.88 11.77
CA SER A 111 6.67 7.40 12.83
C SER A 111 6.43 6.66 14.15
N LYS A 112 5.17 6.50 14.58
CA LYS A 112 4.84 5.80 15.82
C LYS A 112 5.23 4.32 15.78
N ILE A 113 5.04 3.63 14.67
CA ILE A 113 5.52 2.26 14.46
C ILE A 113 7.05 2.21 14.55
N SER A 114 7.73 3.16 13.89
CA SER A 114 9.18 3.26 13.89
C SER A 114 9.75 3.49 15.30
N GLU A 115 9.09 4.33 16.09
CA GLU A 115 9.50 4.62 17.47
C GLU A 115 9.22 3.44 18.41
N SER A 116 7.99 2.91 18.40
CA SER A 116 7.55 1.91 19.39
C SER A 116 7.96 0.48 19.01
N LEU A 117 8.01 0.14 17.71
CA LEU A 117 8.23 -1.22 17.21
C LEU A 117 9.58 -1.39 16.48
N ALA A 118 10.53 -0.46 16.67
CA ALA A 118 11.87 -0.59 16.09
C ALA A 118 12.50 -1.95 16.42
N GLY A 119 12.97 -2.67 15.40
CA GLY A 119 13.56 -4.01 15.53
C GLY A 119 12.57 -5.15 15.81
N ARG A 120 11.27 -4.86 16.03
CA ARG A 120 10.21 -5.85 16.34
C ARG A 120 9.26 -6.10 15.19
N ALA A 121 9.08 -5.12 14.31
CA ALA A 121 8.11 -5.17 13.23
C ALA A 121 8.77 -5.37 11.85
N ALA A 122 8.13 -6.19 11.03
CA ALA A 122 8.42 -6.30 9.61
C ALA A 122 7.48 -5.38 8.84
N LEU A 123 8.03 -4.40 8.14
CA LEU A 123 7.25 -3.44 7.35
C LEU A 123 7.16 -3.90 5.89
N LEU A 124 5.95 -3.94 5.36
CA LEU A 124 5.64 -4.20 3.96
C LEU A 124 4.73 -3.10 3.44
N GLU A 125 4.91 -2.75 2.18
CA GLU A 125 4.09 -1.72 1.53
C GLU A 125 3.38 -2.29 0.31
N LEU A 126 2.07 -2.05 0.22
CA LEU A 126 1.24 -2.44 -0.89
C LEU A 126 0.97 -1.25 -1.80
N TYR A 127 1.59 -1.27 -2.95
CA TYR A 127 1.34 -0.31 -4.03
C TYR A 127 0.10 -0.67 -4.85
N PRO A 128 -0.43 0.24 -5.69
CA PRO A 128 -1.36 -0.14 -6.75
C PRO A 128 -0.83 -1.31 -7.58
N LEU A 129 -1.68 -1.90 -8.41
CA LEU A 129 -1.29 -3.09 -9.20
C LEU A 129 -0.13 -2.79 -10.14
N THR A 130 0.83 -3.68 -10.19
CA THR A 130 1.87 -3.66 -11.22
C THR A 130 1.32 -4.18 -12.56
N LEU A 131 1.99 -3.88 -13.67
CA LEU A 131 1.59 -4.41 -14.98
C LEU A 131 1.48 -5.95 -15.00
N PRO A 132 2.45 -6.73 -14.46
CA PRO A 132 2.31 -8.17 -14.36
C PRO A 132 1.10 -8.62 -13.52
N GLU A 133 0.75 -7.91 -12.45
CA GLU A 133 -0.43 -8.22 -11.65
C GLU A 133 -1.73 -7.90 -12.41
N ARG A 134 -1.77 -6.85 -13.20
CA ARG A 134 -2.93 -6.52 -14.06
C ARG A 134 -3.20 -7.56 -15.12
N LEU A 135 -2.17 -8.24 -15.62
CA LEU A 135 -2.28 -9.28 -16.64
C LEU A 135 -2.82 -10.61 -16.12
N THR A 136 -2.91 -10.82 -14.80
CA THR A 136 -3.57 -11.99 -14.24
C THR A 136 -5.10 -11.91 -14.46
N GLU A 137 -5.75 -13.03 -14.70
CA GLU A 137 -7.22 -13.09 -14.85
C GLU A 137 -7.88 -13.29 -13.48
N SER A 138 -7.32 -14.20 -12.70
CA SER A 138 -7.84 -14.59 -11.40
C SER A 138 -6.78 -14.47 -10.30
N TRP A 139 -7.18 -14.77 -9.08
CA TRP A 139 -6.26 -14.84 -7.93
C TRP A 139 -5.31 -16.04 -8.04
N GLU A 140 -5.74 -17.11 -8.64
CA GLU A 140 -5.02 -18.37 -8.79
C GLU A 140 -3.91 -18.27 -9.85
N ASP A 141 -4.00 -17.29 -10.76
CA ASP A 141 -3.00 -17.10 -11.80
C ASP A 141 -1.68 -16.61 -11.21
N PRO A 142 -0.55 -17.24 -11.54
CA PRO A 142 0.73 -16.76 -11.07
C PRO A 142 1.08 -15.40 -11.71
N VAL A 143 1.55 -14.47 -10.89
CA VAL A 143 2.10 -13.21 -11.40
C VAL A 143 3.44 -13.52 -12.07
N ARG A 144 3.48 -13.42 -13.39
CA ARG A 144 4.69 -13.71 -14.17
C ARG A 144 5.63 -12.50 -14.14
N PRO A 145 6.90 -12.67 -13.70
CA PRO A 145 7.86 -11.57 -13.73
C PRO A 145 8.13 -11.12 -15.17
N SER A 146 8.23 -9.81 -15.35
CA SER A 146 8.59 -9.25 -16.67
C SER A 146 9.96 -9.76 -17.16
N ARG A 147 10.19 -9.71 -18.46
CA ARG A 147 11.49 -10.07 -19.04
C ARG A 147 12.62 -9.23 -18.46
N LEU A 148 12.37 -7.94 -18.22
CA LEU A 148 13.33 -7.04 -17.59
C LEU A 148 13.71 -7.52 -16.18
N ILE A 149 12.74 -7.90 -15.35
CA ILE A 149 13.02 -8.44 -14.01
C ILE A 149 13.83 -9.74 -14.10
N LYS A 150 13.50 -10.61 -15.04
CA LYS A 150 14.26 -11.86 -15.28
C LYS A 150 15.71 -11.57 -15.67
N LEU A 151 15.94 -10.59 -16.53
CA LEU A 151 17.28 -10.15 -16.95
C LEU A 151 18.08 -9.58 -15.78
N LEU A 152 17.48 -8.67 -15.01
CA LEU A 152 18.12 -8.03 -13.85
C LEU A 152 18.42 -9.03 -12.72
N SER A 153 17.64 -10.10 -12.59
CA SER A 153 17.89 -11.17 -11.61
C SER A 153 19.02 -12.14 -12.01
N GLY A 154 19.69 -11.90 -13.13
CA GLY A 154 20.85 -12.69 -13.58
C GLY A 154 20.54 -14.10 -14.06
N LYS A 155 19.29 -14.48 -14.12
CA LYS A 155 18.88 -15.87 -14.33
C LYS A 155 18.90 -16.36 -15.79
N ASN A 156 19.09 -15.50 -16.80
CA ASN A 156 19.29 -16.01 -18.16
C ASN A 156 19.58 -14.89 -19.19
N ARG A 157 20.81 -14.82 -19.67
CA ARG A 157 21.12 -14.07 -20.89
C ARG A 157 20.46 -14.70 -22.14
N GLU A 158 20.02 -15.94 -22.06
CA GLU A 158 19.29 -16.64 -23.14
C GLU A 158 17.88 -16.08 -23.36
N ILE A 159 17.30 -15.36 -22.41
CA ILE A 159 16.01 -14.67 -22.58
C ILE A 159 16.05 -13.66 -23.75
N LEU A 160 17.23 -13.16 -24.10
CA LEU A 160 17.44 -12.28 -25.25
C LEU A 160 17.58 -13.01 -26.57
N LYS A 161 17.88 -14.32 -26.51
CA LYS A 161 17.98 -15.14 -27.71
C LYS A 161 16.58 -15.64 -28.07
N GLY A 162 16.05 -15.19 -29.18
CA GLY A 162 14.74 -15.62 -29.68
C GLY A 162 13.56 -14.89 -29.09
N ILE A 163 13.61 -13.54 -29.04
CA ILE A 163 12.40 -12.73 -28.80
C ILE A 163 11.44 -13.03 -29.95
N PRO A 164 10.31 -13.72 -29.72
CA PRO A 164 9.30 -13.86 -30.77
C PRO A 164 8.85 -12.47 -31.18
N GLN A 165 8.75 -12.18 -32.45
CA GLN A 165 8.26 -10.90 -32.96
C GLN A 165 6.81 -10.65 -32.55
N THR A 166 6.06 -11.70 -32.19
CA THR A 166 4.68 -11.63 -31.70
C THR A 166 4.48 -12.62 -30.56
N GLU A 167 4.19 -12.12 -29.37
CA GLU A 167 3.63 -12.94 -28.28
C GLU A 167 2.11 -13.04 -28.42
N PRO A 168 1.48 -14.20 -28.13
CA PRO A 168 0.02 -14.35 -28.21
C PRO A 168 -0.75 -13.28 -27.44
N ASP A 169 -0.18 -12.82 -26.32
CA ASP A 169 -0.79 -11.83 -25.43
C ASP A 169 -0.27 -10.39 -25.66
N HIS A 170 0.50 -10.14 -26.73
CA HIS A 170 1.13 -8.83 -26.95
C HIS A 170 0.09 -7.71 -27.03
N ALA A 171 -0.96 -7.89 -27.80
CA ALA A 171 -2.03 -6.90 -27.96
C ALA A 171 -2.76 -6.59 -26.62
N LYS A 172 -2.92 -7.60 -25.75
CA LYS A 172 -3.47 -7.43 -24.41
C LYS A 172 -2.52 -6.65 -23.52
N ALA A 173 -1.23 -6.98 -23.55
CA ALA A 173 -0.21 -6.30 -22.78
C ALA A 173 -0.07 -4.83 -23.19
N GLU A 174 -0.11 -4.54 -24.49
CA GLU A 174 -0.04 -3.19 -25.03
C GLU A 174 -1.26 -2.33 -24.62
N ARG A 175 -2.46 -2.88 -24.74
CA ARG A 175 -3.69 -2.22 -24.25
C ARG A 175 -3.64 -1.96 -22.74
N THR A 176 -3.23 -2.97 -21.96
CA THR A 176 -3.08 -2.85 -20.51
C THR A 176 -2.04 -1.79 -20.15
N PHE A 177 -0.95 -1.70 -20.89
CA PHE A 177 0.08 -0.67 -20.70
C PHE A 177 -0.43 0.72 -21.04
N SER A 178 -1.15 0.87 -22.14
CA SER A 178 -1.75 2.16 -22.53
C SER A 178 -2.78 2.65 -21.50
N ASP A 179 -3.62 1.75 -20.99
CA ASP A 179 -4.58 2.06 -19.93
C ASP A 179 -3.85 2.40 -18.60
N TYR A 180 -2.76 1.70 -18.29
CA TYR A 180 -1.91 1.98 -17.14
C TYR A 180 -1.31 3.39 -17.20
N LEU A 181 -0.80 3.80 -18.37
CA LEU A 181 -0.25 5.15 -18.56
C LEU A 181 -1.33 6.24 -18.46
N ALA A 182 -2.53 5.95 -18.93
CA ALA A 182 -3.63 6.93 -18.95
C ALA A 182 -4.31 7.12 -17.58
N PHE A 183 -4.43 6.05 -16.78
CA PHE A 183 -5.27 6.03 -15.57
C PHE A 183 -4.56 5.49 -14.33
N GLY A 184 -3.34 4.99 -14.44
CA GLY A 184 -2.67 4.31 -13.33
C GLY A 184 -3.23 2.90 -13.12
N SER A 185 -3.16 2.42 -11.88
CA SER A 185 -3.42 1.01 -11.59
C SER A 185 -4.09 0.76 -10.22
N MET A 186 -4.96 1.68 -9.82
CA MET A 186 -5.78 1.48 -8.63
C MET A 186 -6.80 0.36 -8.89
N PRO A 187 -6.97 -0.60 -7.96
CA PRO A 187 -7.84 -1.75 -8.17
C PRO A 187 -9.28 -1.40 -8.58
N ALA A 188 -9.78 -0.25 -8.15
CA ALA A 188 -11.14 0.19 -8.43
C ALA A 188 -11.41 0.53 -9.92
N ILE A 189 -10.36 0.86 -10.68
CA ILE A 189 -10.51 1.40 -12.05
C ILE A 189 -9.83 0.56 -13.14
N ILE A 190 -9.39 -0.66 -12.80
CA ILE A 190 -8.74 -1.54 -13.79
C ILE A 190 -9.70 -2.35 -14.63
N ASP A 191 -10.99 -2.33 -14.31
CA ASP A 191 -12.00 -3.04 -15.10
C ASP A 191 -12.12 -2.41 -16.51
N GLU A 192 -12.04 -3.27 -17.52
CA GLU A 192 -12.10 -2.87 -18.92
C GLU A 192 -13.49 -2.35 -19.33
N ASN A 193 -14.53 -2.70 -18.56
CA ASN A 193 -15.90 -2.23 -18.79
C ASN A 193 -16.16 -0.81 -18.26
N ILE A 194 -15.26 -0.25 -17.46
CA ILE A 194 -15.37 1.13 -16.96
C ILE A 194 -14.89 2.09 -18.05
N GLU A 195 -15.76 3.02 -18.43
CA GLU A 195 -15.43 4.00 -19.45
C GLU A 195 -14.34 5.00 -19.01
N ALA A 196 -13.61 5.55 -19.97
CA ALA A 196 -12.51 6.47 -19.72
C ALA A 196 -12.92 7.73 -18.93
N HIS A 197 -14.16 8.22 -19.12
CA HIS A 197 -14.64 9.38 -18.38
C HIS A 197 -14.91 9.05 -16.91
N GLU A 198 -15.48 7.87 -16.61
CA GLU A 198 -15.74 7.39 -15.26
C GLU A 198 -14.42 7.16 -14.48
N LYS A 199 -13.40 6.57 -15.13
CA LYS A 199 -12.06 6.43 -14.54
C LYS A 199 -11.46 7.78 -14.16
N ARG A 200 -11.60 8.80 -15.01
CA ARG A 200 -11.10 10.17 -14.71
C ARG A 200 -11.89 10.84 -13.60
N GLU A 201 -13.18 10.63 -13.54
CA GLU A 201 -14.03 11.15 -12.46
C GLU A 201 -13.64 10.53 -11.13
N TRP A 202 -13.51 9.20 -11.08
CA TRP A 202 -13.05 8.49 -9.90
C TRP A 202 -11.68 8.98 -9.41
N LEU A 203 -10.72 9.18 -10.31
CA LEU A 203 -9.39 9.72 -9.96
C LEU A 203 -9.47 11.14 -9.40
N ARG A 204 -10.32 11.99 -9.95
CA ARG A 204 -10.54 13.35 -9.40
C ARG A 204 -11.11 13.31 -7.99
N ASP A 205 -12.08 12.43 -7.76
CA ASP A 205 -12.71 12.27 -6.45
C ASP A 205 -11.74 11.65 -5.45
N TYR A 206 -10.93 10.69 -5.88
CA TYR A 206 -9.88 10.11 -5.07
C TYR A 206 -8.87 11.18 -4.60
N ILE A 207 -8.41 12.05 -5.50
CA ILE A 207 -7.51 13.15 -5.16
C ILE A 207 -8.17 14.10 -4.14
N ARG A 208 -9.42 14.48 -4.37
CA ARG A 208 -10.15 15.42 -3.49
C ARG A 208 -10.43 14.84 -2.12
N THR A 209 -10.86 13.57 -2.07
CA THR A 209 -11.35 12.96 -0.82
C THR A 209 -10.23 12.40 0.05
N TYR A 210 -9.18 11.87 -0.54
CA TYR A 210 -8.12 11.21 0.19
C TYR A 210 -6.82 12.00 0.23
N LEU A 211 -6.27 12.34 -0.94
CA LEU A 211 -4.96 12.96 -0.98
C LEU A 211 -4.95 14.34 -0.31
N GLN A 212 -5.96 15.16 -0.61
CA GLN A 212 -6.06 16.49 -0.01
C GLN A 212 -6.40 16.45 1.48
N ARG A 213 -7.18 15.48 1.92
CA ARG A 213 -7.50 15.28 3.34
C ARG A 213 -6.29 14.77 4.12
N ASP A 214 -5.63 13.71 3.63
CA ASP A 214 -4.48 13.13 4.31
C ASP A 214 -3.34 14.16 4.45
N VAL A 215 -3.18 15.06 3.48
CA VAL A 215 -2.21 16.16 3.56
C VAL A 215 -2.60 17.20 4.61
N ARG A 216 -3.89 17.56 4.71
CA ARG A 216 -4.35 18.47 5.79
C ARG A 216 -4.08 17.90 7.18
N ASP A 217 -4.32 16.61 7.34
CA ASP A 217 -4.11 15.91 8.62
C ASP A 217 -2.62 15.81 9.00
N LEU A 218 -1.72 15.82 7.99
CA LEU A 218 -0.28 15.67 8.18
C LEU A 218 0.47 16.98 8.46
N VAL A 219 0.07 18.02 7.77
CA VAL A 219 0.78 19.30 7.80
C VAL A 219 -0.25 20.38 8.04
N ASN A 220 -0.48 20.88 9.22
CA ASN A 220 -1.40 21.98 9.53
C ASN A 220 -1.37 23.10 8.45
N LEU A 221 -1.71 22.72 7.20
CA LEU A 221 -1.72 23.63 6.07
C LEU A 221 -2.83 24.64 6.27
N ARG A 222 -2.47 25.88 6.43
CA ARG A 222 -3.42 27.01 6.46
C ARG A 222 -4.22 27.09 5.16
N GLU A 223 -3.56 26.77 4.03
CA GLU A 223 -4.14 26.83 2.69
C GLU A 223 -3.77 25.58 1.89
N LEU A 224 -4.74 24.97 1.25
CA LEU A 224 -4.56 23.76 0.43
C LEU A 224 -4.13 24.10 -1.01
N GLU A 225 -4.45 25.30 -1.50
CA GLU A 225 -4.24 25.68 -2.88
C GLU A 225 -2.77 25.66 -3.34
N PRO A 226 -1.79 26.15 -2.55
CA PRO A 226 -0.38 26.03 -2.89
C PRO A 226 0.08 24.57 -3.05
N PHE A 227 -0.42 23.67 -2.20
CA PHE A 227 -0.14 22.24 -2.32
C PHE A 227 -0.70 21.63 -3.61
N VAL A 228 -1.95 21.99 -3.97
CA VAL A 228 -2.56 21.50 -5.21
C VAL A 228 -1.80 22.02 -6.45
N ARG A 229 -1.31 23.26 -6.41
CA ARG A 229 -0.45 23.80 -7.47
C ARG A 229 0.88 23.05 -7.56
N ALA A 230 1.53 22.82 -6.44
CA ALA A 230 2.78 22.05 -6.38
C ALA A 230 2.60 20.63 -6.91
N GLN A 231 1.52 19.95 -6.55
CA GLN A 231 1.17 18.62 -7.05
C GLN A 231 0.99 18.59 -8.57
N LYS A 232 0.28 19.57 -9.14
CA LYS A 232 0.11 19.68 -10.61
C LYS A 232 1.43 19.95 -11.30
N THR A 233 2.26 20.82 -10.73
CA THR A 233 3.59 21.13 -11.27
C THR A 233 4.48 19.89 -11.25
N LEU A 234 4.52 19.14 -10.15
CA LEU A 234 5.27 17.89 -10.06
C LEU A 234 4.80 16.84 -11.06
N ALA A 235 3.48 16.73 -11.26
CA ALA A 235 2.93 15.81 -12.26
C ALA A 235 3.40 16.17 -13.69
N ASN A 236 3.46 17.47 -14.02
CA ASN A 236 3.95 17.94 -15.33
C ASN A 236 5.47 17.74 -15.49
N LEU A 237 6.23 17.74 -14.40
CA LEU A 237 7.69 17.48 -14.39
C LEU A 237 8.03 16.00 -14.26
N SER A 238 7.04 15.11 -14.35
CA SER A 238 7.26 13.66 -14.27
C SER A 238 8.22 13.20 -15.36
N GLY A 239 9.31 12.53 -14.96
CA GLY A 239 10.38 12.10 -15.87
C GLY A 239 11.54 13.08 -16.02
N GLU A 240 11.45 14.28 -15.44
CA GLU A 240 12.53 15.26 -15.41
C GLU A 240 13.31 15.23 -14.09
N LEU A 241 14.48 15.84 -14.07
CA LEU A 241 15.24 16.05 -12.83
C LEU A 241 14.53 17.07 -11.97
N LEU A 242 14.22 16.71 -10.73
CA LEU A 242 13.56 17.60 -9.79
C LEU A 242 14.47 18.77 -9.42
N ASN A 243 13.99 19.99 -9.69
CA ASN A 243 14.60 21.23 -9.25
C ASN A 243 13.65 21.95 -8.27
N THR A 244 14.01 21.93 -6.98
CA THR A 244 13.18 22.51 -5.91
C THR A 244 12.96 24.01 -6.08
N SER A 245 13.95 24.76 -6.60
CA SER A 245 13.82 26.20 -6.88
C SER A 245 12.79 26.47 -7.99
N GLN A 246 12.82 25.65 -9.04
CA GLN A 246 11.85 25.73 -10.14
C GLN A 246 10.45 25.35 -9.66
N LEU A 247 10.34 24.28 -8.88
CA LEU A 247 9.07 23.85 -8.27
C LEU A 247 8.47 24.97 -7.39
N ALA A 248 9.26 25.54 -6.49
CA ALA A 248 8.85 26.64 -5.62
C ALA A 248 8.30 27.83 -6.43
N LYS A 249 9.05 28.25 -7.45
CA LYS A 249 8.67 29.38 -8.32
C LYS A 249 7.37 29.12 -9.09
N GLN A 250 7.24 27.94 -9.70
CA GLN A 250 6.08 27.58 -10.50
C GLN A 250 4.81 27.33 -9.64
N SER A 251 4.99 26.83 -8.43
CA SER A 251 3.88 26.53 -7.50
C SER A 251 3.50 27.72 -6.63
N GLY A 252 4.32 28.80 -6.60
CA GLY A 252 4.11 29.95 -5.73
C GLY A 252 4.25 29.62 -4.25
N ILE A 253 5.20 28.70 -3.90
CA ILE A 253 5.53 28.31 -2.53
C ILE A 253 6.96 28.71 -2.19
N SER A 254 7.33 28.73 -0.91
CA SER A 254 8.70 28.97 -0.51
C SER A 254 9.62 27.80 -0.89
N MET A 255 10.91 28.05 -1.08
CA MET A 255 11.90 26.99 -1.30
C MET A 255 11.99 26.01 -0.12
N GLN A 256 11.70 26.47 1.09
CA GLN A 256 11.69 25.63 2.28
C GLN A 256 10.48 24.69 2.30
N THR A 257 9.40 25.07 1.61
CA THR A 257 8.16 24.27 1.51
C THR A 257 8.23 23.30 0.32
N ALA A 258 9.02 23.60 -0.72
CA ALA A 258 9.22 22.77 -1.91
C ALA A 258 10.20 21.61 -1.67
#